data_c37b91bc46ca3629d0dd10e18f07b8e3
#
_entry.id   c37b91bc46ca3629d0dd10e18f07b8e3
#
_cell.length_a   1.000
_cell.length_b   1.000
_cell.length_c   1.000
_cell.angle_alpha   90.00
_cell.angle_beta   90.00
_cell.angle_gamma   90.00
#
_symmetry.space_group_name_H-M   'P 1'
#
loop_
_entity.id
_entity.type
_entity.pdbx_description
1 polymer ?
#
loop_
_entity_poly.entity_id
_entity_poly.type
_entity_poly.pdbx_seq_one_letter_code
_entity_poly.pdbx_strand_id
1 'polypeptide(L)'
;MILDCTLRDGGYYTNWNFESDMVRNLIKSLDLSSVDVIELGYKSPVKGGKYRKCNDRFIWDILEHKLPVNSQLAFMIDVKDFIKNDKIDYSLIDDVIHNADTSPFSICRLAIKYSEIKLSYEIGSYIIDKGYSLIVNLMGISLLNDSQIKEFGIFTNLNPLALYFADSYGNLTPSKTKNLVNIFNEFGSPVGIHTHDNLGLAFANCLSAMEVGATWIDGTLLGMGRGVGNVKTEQLITYDEYINKNYTSSPLHSVINNWMIPLLDKYNWGFTHNYLVSGLKNIHPLYPQTLQQSHLNPNRIEDIMLSIDSSDVFDINNIKDVLKPKVAVVIPARYKSSRFPGKPLAKIKGKEMIIWVAEIAEKTIGKENVYIATENEEIVDVVKGYGYKVILTSDSCPTGTDRVAEATMEIDADIIINIQGDEPMLDPSDIQKVIDEKIKYPNHIVNCMAYLNKYEDIEDKKIPKVITSLNDELIYISRNPIPGTKTGNGSVPKKQVCIYGYSREHLSEFANMGKKTPLEFEEDIEIIRFLEMGHKVKMVMLDSDSHAVDYPNDINIVEKLL
;
A
#
# COMPACT_ATOMS: atom_id res chain seq x y z
N MET A 1 -29.68 7.49 -17.06
CA MET A 1 -28.53 6.87 -17.75
C MET A 1 -27.51 6.48 -16.71
N ILE A 2 -27.09 5.20 -16.71
CA ILE A 2 -25.99 4.72 -15.88
C ILE A 2 -24.79 4.46 -16.76
N LEU A 3 -23.63 5.02 -16.39
CA LEU A 3 -22.35 4.77 -17.02
C LEU A 3 -21.45 3.98 -16.05
N ASP A 4 -21.03 2.78 -16.46
CA ASP A 4 -20.03 2.02 -15.70
C ASP A 4 -18.61 2.40 -16.15
N CYS A 5 -17.78 2.82 -15.22
CA CYS A 5 -16.38 3.17 -15.46
C CYS A 5 -15.41 2.29 -14.67
N THR A 6 -15.79 1.05 -14.33
CA THR A 6 -14.98 0.10 -13.55
C THR A 6 -13.56 -0.06 -14.10
N LEU A 7 -13.42 -0.27 -15.41
CA LEU A 7 -12.10 -0.49 -16.03
C LEU A 7 -11.27 0.78 -16.11
N ARG A 8 -11.91 1.92 -16.32
CA ARG A 8 -11.20 3.20 -16.42
C ARG A 8 -10.69 3.62 -15.05
N ASP A 9 -11.57 3.68 -14.05
CA ASP A 9 -11.21 4.18 -12.72
C ASP A 9 -10.51 3.13 -11.84
N GLY A 10 -10.90 1.86 -11.94
CA GLY A 10 -10.21 0.76 -11.30
C GLY A 10 -8.80 0.49 -11.84
N GLY A 11 -8.49 1.01 -13.05
CA GLY A 11 -7.16 0.93 -13.65
C GLY A 11 -6.04 1.54 -12.80
N TYR A 12 -6.35 2.45 -11.89
CA TYR A 12 -5.36 3.00 -10.93
C TYR A 12 -4.77 1.94 -9.99
N TYR A 13 -5.45 0.82 -9.75
CA TYR A 13 -4.93 -0.30 -8.97
C TYR A 13 -4.18 -1.33 -9.81
N THR A 14 -4.61 -1.56 -11.06
CA THR A 14 -4.10 -2.62 -11.93
C THR A 14 -3.09 -2.11 -12.97
N ASN A 15 -2.77 -0.81 -12.95
CA ASN A 15 -2.05 -0.12 -14.02
C ASN A 15 -2.72 -0.34 -15.40
N TRP A 16 -4.05 -0.36 -15.43
CA TRP A 16 -4.88 -0.63 -16.61
C TRP A 16 -4.54 -1.95 -17.31
N ASN A 17 -4.14 -2.96 -16.55
CA ASN A 17 -3.96 -4.32 -17.02
C ASN A 17 -5.01 -5.21 -16.36
N PHE A 18 -6.02 -5.58 -17.11
CA PHE A 18 -7.05 -6.54 -16.71
C PHE A 18 -6.97 -7.78 -17.58
N GLU A 19 -7.38 -8.92 -17.04
CA GLU A 19 -7.47 -10.17 -17.79
C GLU A 19 -8.57 -10.09 -18.85
N SER A 20 -8.28 -10.56 -20.07
CA SER A 20 -9.22 -10.45 -21.21
C SER A 20 -10.55 -11.14 -20.94
N ASP A 21 -10.53 -12.28 -20.23
CA ASP A 21 -11.76 -13.02 -19.89
C ASP A 21 -12.61 -12.27 -18.86
N MET A 22 -11.97 -11.65 -17.88
CA MET A 22 -12.63 -10.76 -16.92
C MET A 22 -13.36 -9.63 -17.66
N VAL A 23 -12.67 -8.95 -18.58
CA VAL A 23 -13.25 -7.82 -19.32
C VAL A 23 -14.40 -8.26 -20.23
N ARG A 24 -14.27 -9.40 -20.93
CA ARG A 24 -15.38 -9.96 -21.73
C ARG A 24 -16.62 -10.23 -20.88
N ASN A 25 -16.43 -10.88 -19.72
CA ASN A 25 -17.52 -11.18 -18.79
C ASN A 25 -18.14 -9.90 -18.20
N LEU A 26 -17.32 -8.90 -17.87
CA LEU A 26 -17.79 -7.62 -17.35
C LEU A 26 -18.65 -6.89 -18.39
N ILE A 27 -18.18 -6.71 -19.64
CA ILE A 27 -18.93 -6.07 -20.72
C ILE A 27 -20.25 -6.81 -20.95
N LYS A 28 -20.22 -8.14 -21.04
CA LYS A 28 -21.41 -8.96 -21.24
C LYS A 28 -22.42 -8.81 -20.09
N SER A 29 -21.96 -8.79 -18.85
CA SER A 29 -22.85 -8.66 -17.69
C SER A 29 -23.48 -7.27 -17.60
N LEU A 30 -22.71 -6.21 -17.88
CA LEU A 30 -23.24 -4.84 -17.92
C LEU A 30 -24.24 -4.65 -19.07
N ASP A 31 -23.96 -5.18 -20.26
CA ASP A 31 -24.86 -5.14 -21.41
C ASP A 31 -26.19 -5.86 -21.12
N LEU A 32 -26.14 -7.07 -20.52
CA LEU A 32 -27.32 -7.81 -20.08
C LEU A 32 -28.08 -7.11 -18.95
N SER A 33 -27.41 -6.27 -18.17
CA SER A 33 -28.03 -5.44 -17.13
C SER A 33 -28.64 -4.15 -17.69
N SER A 34 -28.53 -3.92 -19.00
CA SER A 34 -29.00 -2.72 -19.73
C SER A 34 -28.29 -1.43 -19.31
N VAL A 35 -27.03 -1.52 -18.84
CA VAL A 35 -26.22 -0.33 -18.57
C VAL A 35 -26.05 0.47 -19.85
N ASP A 36 -26.30 1.78 -19.79
CA ASP A 36 -26.36 2.61 -21.00
C ASP A 36 -24.99 2.79 -21.64
N VAL A 37 -23.94 2.98 -20.83
CA VAL A 37 -22.57 3.21 -21.33
C VAL A 37 -21.56 2.43 -20.51
N ILE A 38 -20.58 1.81 -21.19
CA ILE A 38 -19.44 1.11 -20.57
C ILE A 38 -18.15 1.83 -20.97
N GLU A 39 -17.47 2.46 -20.01
CA GLU A 39 -16.20 3.14 -20.23
C GLU A 39 -15.02 2.19 -19.99
N LEU A 40 -14.36 1.77 -21.07
CA LEU A 40 -13.33 0.72 -21.00
C LEU A 40 -11.96 1.20 -20.51
N GLY A 41 -11.67 2.49 -20.58
CA GLY A 41 -10.37 3.04 -20.16
C GLY A 41 -10.05 4.35 -20.84
N TYR A 42 -8.75 4.56 -21.09
CA TYR A 42 -8.27 5.78 -21.74
C TYR A 42 -7.77 5.51 -23.16
N LYS A 43 -7.87 6.51 -24.04
CA LYS A 43 -7.00 6.63 -25.22
C LYS A 43 -5.93 7.67 -24.90
N SER A 44 -4.78 7.23 -24.38
CA SER A 44 -3.70 8.10 -23.91
C SER A 44 -2.37 7.74 -24.58
N PRO A 45 -1.55 8.74 -24.98
CA PRO A 45 -0.19 8.51 -25.47
C PRO A 45 0.78 8.12 -24.36
N VAL A 46 0.40 8.30 -23.09
CA VAL A 46 1.22 8.00 -21.91
C VAL A 46 1.41 6.49 -21.75
N LYS A 47 2.57 6.08 -21.22
CA LYS A 47 2.86 4.67 -20.91
C LYS A 47 1.87 4.13 -19.87
N GLY A 48 1.42 2.90 -20.09
CA GLY A 48 0.47 2.21 -19.21
C GLY A 48 0.01 0.89 -19.82
N GLY A 49 -0.88 0.19 -19.11
CA GLY A 49 -1.45 -1.06 -19.54
C GLY A 49 -2.36 -0.94 -20.78
N LYS A 50 -2.90 -2.08 -21.21
CA LYS A 50 -3.70 -2.20 -22.46
C LYS A 50 -4.91 -1.27 -22.47
N TYR A 51 -5.58 -1.10 -21.32
CA TYR A 51 -6.77 -0.25 -21.17
C TYR A 51 -6.43 1.23 -20.88
N ARG A 52 -5.15 1.58 -20.63
CA ARG A 52 -4.67 2.98 -20.67
C ARG A 52 -4.57 3.49 -22.10
N LYS A 53 -4.40 2.59 -23.06
CA LYS A 53 -4.30 2.91 -24.50
C LYS A 53 -5.58 2.65 -25.28
N CYS A 54 -6.44 1.74 -24.84
CA CYS A 54 -7.68 1.31 -25.49
C CYS A 54 -7.57 1.27 -27.03
N ASN A 55 -6.50 0.60 -27.53
CA ASN A 55 -6.28 0.49 -28.97
C ASN A 55 -7.46 -0.21 -29.65
N ASP A 56 -8.00 0.36 -30.71
CA ASP A 56 -9.23 -0.11 -31.36
C ASP A 56 -9.14 -1.58 -31.80
N ARG A 57 -8.02 -2.00 -32.41
CA ARG A 57 -7.83 -3.38 -32.83
C ARG A 57 -7.85 -4.33 -31.63
N PHE A 58 -7.16 -3.98 -30.54
CA PHE A 58 -7.17 -4.78 -29.32
C PHE A 58 -8.58 -4.90 -28.72
N ILE A 59 -9.35 -3.81 -28.72
CA ILE A 59 -10.73 -3.84 -28.21
C ILE A 59 -11.64 -4.65 -29.13
N TRP A 60 -11.50 -4.55 -30.46
CA TRP A 60 -12.22 -5.41 -31.39
C TRP A 60 -11.95 -6.90 -31.17
N ASP A 61 -10.69 -7.27 -30.87
CA ASP A 61 -10.32 -8.65 -30.50
C ASP A 61 -10.98 -9.09 -29.19
N ILE A 62 -11.07 -8.21 -28.19
CA ILE A 62 -11.78 -8.48 -26.91
C ILE A 62 -13.27 -8.71 -27.16
N LEU A 63 -13.88 -7.92 -28.02
CA LEU A 63 -15.31 -7.98 -28.37
C LEU A 63 -15.63 -9.11 -29.35
N GLU A 64 -14.64 -9.87 -29.83
CA GLU A 64 -14.84 -10.88 -30.89
C GLU A 64 -15.58 -10.28 -32.12
N HIS A 65 -15.27 -9.02 -32.42
CA HIS A 65 -15.89 -8.22 -33.47
C HIS A 65 -17.43 -8.05 -33.39
N LYS A 66 -17.98 -8.12 -32.16
CA LYS A 66 -19.40 -7.90 -31.88
C LYS A 66 -19.57 -6.82 -30.80
N LEU A 67 -20.26 -5.74 -31.18
CA LEU A 67 -20.62 -4.70 -30.21
C LEU A 67 -21.69 -5.20 -29.24
N PRO A 68 -21.71 -4.66 -27.99
CA PRO A 68 -22.84 -4.83 -27.05
C PRO A 68 -24.15 -4.38 -27.72
N VAL A 69 -25.26 -4.98 -27.31
CA VAL A 69 -26.58 -4.72 -27.88
C VAL A 69 -27.30 -3.56 -27.20
N ASN A 70 -27.20 -3.50 -25.88
CA ASN A 70 -27.90 -2.51 -25.05
C ASN A 70 -26.99 -1.36 -24.61
N SER A 71 -25.65 -1.57 -24.61
CA SER A 71 -24.68 -0.61 -24.08
C SER A 71 -23.87 0.05 -25.20
N GLN A 72 -23.58 1.33 -25.06
CA GLN A 72 -22.58 2.01 -25.88
C GLN A 72 -21.20 1.93 -25.21
N LEU A 73 -20.14 1.92 -26.03
CA LEU A 73 -18.78 1.91 -25.52
C LEU A 73 -18.19 3.32 -25.53
N ALA A 74 -17.55 3.66 -24.41
CA ALA A 74 -16.86 4.94 -24.21
C ALA A 74 -15.38 4.74 -23.86
N PHE A 75 -14.58 5.72 -24.21
CA PHE A 75 -13.23 5.92 -23.67
C PHE A 75 -13.07 7.34 -23.14
N MET A 76 -12.14 7.51 -22.21
CA MET A 76 -11.77 8.83 -21.68
C MET A 76 -10.44 9.31 -22.26
N ILE A 77 -10.28 10.61 -22.40
CA ILE A 77 -8.98 11.25 -22.58
C ILE A 77 -8.75 12.27 -21.47
N ASP A 78 -7.53 12.33 -20.96
CA ASP A 78 -7.08 13.41 -20.11
C ASP A 78 -6.50 14.49 -21.03
N VAL A 79 -7.14 15.64 -21.10
CA VAL A 79 -6.81 16.69 -22.06
C VAL A 79 -5.35 17.14 -21.96
N LYS A 80 -4.80 17.19 -20.73
CA LYS A 80 -3.38 17.55 -20.52
C LYS A 80 -2.39 16.65 -21.28
N ASP A 81 -2.76 15.38 -21.56
CA ASP A 81 -1.88 14.44 -22.26
C ASP A 81 -1.62 14.85 -23.70
N PHE A 82 -2.44 15.77 -24.26
CA PHE A 82 -2.39 16.28 -25.63
C PHE A 82 -1.99 17.75 -25.73
N ILE A 83 -1.59 18.36 -24.62
CA ILE A 83 -1.12 19.76 -24.58
C ILE A 83 0.39 19.78 -24.37
N LYS A 84 1.11 20.49 -25.25
CA LYS A 84 2.54 20.75 -25.13
C LYS A 84 2.82 22.25 -25.31
N ASN A 85 3.53 22.85 -24.34
CA ASN A 85 3.87 24.27 -24.38
C ASN A 85 2.64 25.16 -24.65
N ASP A 86 1.56 24.93 -23.92
CA ASP A 86 0.27 25.62 -24.01
C ASP A 86 -0.38 25.57 -25.41
N LYS A 87 -0.08 24.53 -26.18
CA LYS A 87 -0.67 24.29 -27.51
C LYS A 87 -1.13 22.82 -27.64
N ILE A 88 -2.18 22.61 -28.44
CA ILE A 88 -2.69 21.27 -28.75
C ILE A 88 -1.75 20.60 -29.75
N ASP A 89 -1.37 19.37 -29.46
CA ASP A 89 -0.65 18.49 -30.37
C ASP A 89 -1.64 17.59 -31.11
N TYR A 90 -2.19 18.08 -32.22
CA TYR A 90 -3.16 17.35 -33.02
C TYR A 90 -2.61 16.05 -33.60
N SER A 91 -1.31 16.01 -33.94
CA SER A 91 -0.69 14.78 -34.45
C SER A 91 -0.73 13.67 -33.41
N LEU A 92 -0.55 14.02 -32.14
CA LEU A 92 -0.63 13.08 -31.05
C LEU A 92 -2.08 12.56 -30.81
N ILE A 93 -3.08 13.43 -31.05
CA ILE A 93 -4.49 13.00 -31.03
C ILE A 93 -4.74 12.00 -32.18
N ASP A 94 -4.27 12.28 -33.39
CA ASP A 94 -4.46 11.43 -34.56
C ASP A 94 -3.79 10.06 -34.43
N ASP A 95 -2.64 10.02 -33.75
CA ASP A 95 -1.91 8.77 -33.50
C ASP A 95 -2.68 7.77 -32.61
N VAL A 96 -3.54 8.27 -31.73
CA VAL A 96 -4.23 7.41 -30.74
C VAL A 96 -5.76 7.36 -30.91
N ILE A 97 -6.35 8.36 -31.58
CA ILE A 97 -7.80 8.47 -31.76
C ILE A 97 -8.14 8.50 -33.27
N HIS A 98 -8.54 7.36 -33.80
CA HIS A 98 -9.02 7.23 -35.19
C HIS A 98 -10.46 7.73 -35.33
N ASN A 99 -11.00 7.75 -36.55
CA ASN A 99 -12.40 8.12 -36.79
C ASN A 99 -13.36 7.09 -36.17
N ALA A 100 -14.50 7.57 -35.70
CA ALA A 100 -15.48 6.77 -34.98
C ALA A 100 -16.09 5.64 -35.83
N ASP A 101 -16.15 5.82 -37.17
CA ASP A 101 -16.70 4.81 -38.11
C ASP A 101 -15.89 3.50 -38.11
N THR A 102 -14.61 3.53 -37.73
CA THR A 102 -13.73 2.36 -37.69
C THR A 102 -13.45 1.88 -36.23
N SER A 103 -13.91 2.63 -35.25
CA SER A 103 -13.67 2.38 -33.82
C SER A 103 -14.81 1.54 -33.23
N PRO A 104 -14.54 0.70 -32.21
CA PRO A 104 -15.59 0.08 -31.39
C PRO A 104 -16.32 1.08 -30.48
N PHE A 105 -15.76 2.27 -30.31
CA PHE A 105 -16.28 3.30 -29.42
C PHE A 105 -17.15 4.31 -30.19
N SER A 106 -18.24 4.72 -29.55
CA SER A 106 -19.12 5.80 -30.06
C SER A 106 -19.01 7.09 -29.26
N ILE A 107 -18.47 7.02 -28.03
CA ILE A 107 -18.44 8.13 -27.09
C ILE A 107 -16.99 8.40 -26.64
N CYS A 108 -16.60 9.67 -26.70
CA CYS A 108 -15.37 10.19 -26.07
C CYS A 108 -15.73 11.05 -24.87
N ARG A 109 -15.06 10.80 -23.72
CA ARG A 109 -15.18 11.62 -22.52
C ARG A 109 -13.91 12.45 -22.32
N LEU A 110 -14.06 13.77 -22.18
CA LEU A 110 -12.97 14.67 -21.85
C LEU A 110 -12.89 14.83 -20.33
N ALA A 111 -11.76 14.44 -19.71
CA ALA A 111 -11.44 14.83 -18.35
C ALA A 111 -10.64 16.12 -18.39
N ILE A 112 -11.20 17.20 -17.81
CA ILE A 112 -10.60 18.53 -17.89
C ILE A 112 -10.51 19.20 -16.52
N LYS A 113 -9.47 20.02 -16.33
CA LYS A 113 -9.39 20.99 -15.24
C LYS A 113 -9.90 22.35 -15.70
N TYR A 114 -10.30 23.20 -14.75
CA TYR A 114 -10.73 24.57 -15.05
C TYR A 114 -9.69 25.35 -15.88
N SER A 115 -8.41 25.23 -15.55
CA SER A 115 -7.32 25.91 -16.28
C SER A 115 -7.19 25.50 -17.75
N GLU A 116 -7.82 24.40 -18.14
CA GLU A 116 -7.70 23.80 -19.49
C GLU A 116 -8.95 24.09 -20.36
N ILE A 117 -9.96 24.78 -19.86
CA ILE A 117 -11.27 24.96 -20.51
C ILE A 117 -11.12 25.36 -21.99
N LYS A 118 -10.31 26.39 -22.29
CA LYS A 118 -10.14 26.91 -23.66
C LYS A 118 -9.60 25.87 -24.64
N LEU A 119 -8.50 25.22 -24.27
CA LEU A 119 -7.87 24.20 -25.13
C LEU A 119 -8.75 22.93 -25.19
N SER A 120 -9.43 22.61 -24.11
CA SER A 120 -10.38 21.48 -24.07
C SER A 120 -11.56 21.68 -25.00
N TYR A 121 -12.03 22.92 -25.16
CA TYR A 121 -13.10 23.22 -26.13
C TYR A 121 -12.67 22.94 -27.56
N GLU A 122 -11.46 23.36 -27.95
CA GLU A 122 -10.87 23.11 -29.27
C GLU A 122 -10.67 21.58 -29.50
N ILE A 123 -10.16 20.85 -28.49
CA ILE A 123 -10.04 19.40 -28.57
C ILE A 123 -11.43 18.73 -28.70
N GLY A 124 -12.41 19.20 -27.93
CA GLY A 124 -13.79 18.69 -28.01
C GLY A 124 -14.40 18.83 -29.39
N SER A 125 -14.22 20.01 -30.03
CA SER A 125 -14.65 20.23 -31.42
C SER A 125 -13.96 19.27 -32.38
N TYR A 126 -12.65 19.08 -32.23
CA TYR A 126 -11.87 18.17 -33.09
C TYR A 126 -12.29 16.69 -32.92
N ILE A 127 -12.66 16.26 -31.71
CA ILE A 127 -13.19 14.92 -31.45
C ILE A 127 -14.56 14.70 -32.11
N ILE A 128 -15.41 15.73 -32.08
CA ILE A 128 -16.70 15.67 -32.79
C ILE A 128 -16.50 15.55 -34.30
N ASP A 129 -15.53 16.28 -34.90
CA ASP A 129 -15.19 16.16 -36.32
C ASP A 129 -14.70 14.76 -36.71
N LYS A 130 -14.15 13.99 -35.72
CA LYS A 130 -13.83 12.56 -35.91
C LYS A 130 -15.05 11.62 -35.80
N GLY A 131 -16.24 12.15 -35.52
CA GLY A 131 -17.50 11.41 -35.48
C GLY A 131 -17.92 10.88 -34.11
N TYR A 132 -17.21 11.22 -33.02
CA TYR A 132 -17.60 10.79 -31.68
C TYR A 132 -18.67 11.69 -31.07
N SER A 133 -19.57 11.10 -30.30
CA SER A 133 -20.39 11.83 -29.34
C SER A 133 -19.55 12.25 -28.13
N LEU A 134 -19.78 13.46 -27.63
CA LEU A 134 -18.94 14.06 -26.60
C LEU A 134 -19.62 14.05 -25.23
N ILE A 135 -18.86 13.71 -24.19
CA ILE A 135 -19.17 13.99 -22.78
C ILE A 135 -17.99 14.80 -22.21
N VAL A 136 -18.26 15.84 -21.44
CA VAL A 136 -17.22 16.68 -20.82
C VAL A 136 -17.32 16.62 -19.31
N ASN A 137 -16.23 16.23 -18.64
CA ASN A 137 -16.18 16.00 -17.21
C ASN A 137 -15.22 17.00 -16.52
N LEU A 138 -15.76 17.99 -15.79
CA LEU A 138 -15.02 18.98 -15.03
C LEU A 138 -14.53 18.37 -13.72
N MET A 139 -13.21 18.19 -13.59
CA MET A 139 -12.58 17.62 -12.42
C MET A 139 -12.39 18.66 -11.30
N GLY A 140 -12.34 18.18 -10.05
CA GLY A 140 -12.00 19.00 -8.88
C GLY A 140 -13.05 20.07 -8.54
N ILE A 141 -14.31 19.77 -8.76
CA ILE A 141 -15.42 20.72 -8.61
C ILE A 141 -15.45 21.42 -7.24
N SER A 142 -15.04 20.73 -6.17
CA SER A 142 -15.04 21.29 -4.80
C SER A 142 -14.00 22.38 -4.57
N LEU A 143 -13.07 22.59 -5.51
CA LEU A 143 -12.05 23.65 -5.45
C LEU A 143 -12.49 24.91 -6.23
N LEU A 144 -13.59 24.85 -6.97
CA LEU A 144 -14.02 25.92 -7.86
C LEU A 144 -15.11 26.77 -7.21
N ASN A 145 -15.11 28.06 -7.54
CA ASN A 145 -16.21 28.96 -7.20
C ASN A 145 -17.25 29.01 -8.34
N ASP A 146 -18.42 29.55 -8.05
CA ASP A 146 -19.55 29.59 -8.99
C ASP A 146 -19.22 30.32 -10.30
N SER A 147 -18.39 31.37 -10.28
CA SER A 147 -17.97 32.07 -11.51
C SER A 147 -17.15 31.17 -12.42
N GLN A 148 -16.20 30.41 -11.85
CA GLN A 148 -15.39 29.46 -12.58
C GLN A 148 -16.22 28.30 -13.16
N ILE A 149 -17.21 27.82 -12.37
CA ILE A 149 -18.12 26.77 -12.83
C ILE A 149 -18.96 27.27 -14.00
N LYS A 150 -19.45 28.51 -13.97
CA LYS A 150 -20.27 29.08 -15.05
C LYS A 150 -19.52 29.21 -16.38
N GLU A 151 -18.20 29.42 -16.36
CA GLU A 151 -17.39 29.43 -17.59
C GLU A 151 -17.38 28.06 -18.31
N PHE A 152 -17.57 26.96 -17.58
CA PHE A 152 -17.68 25.63 -18.14
C PHE A 152 -18.93 25.47 -19.06
N GLY A 153 -19.94 26.29 -18.88
CA GLY A 153 -21.15 26.31 -19.73
C GLY A 153 -20.86 26.52 -21.21
N ILE A 154 -19.67 27.02 -21.60
CA ILE A 154 -19.28 27.17 -23.02
C ILE A 154 -19.40 25.86 -23.81
N PHE A 155 -19.17 24.71 -23.14
CA PHE A 155 -19.23 23.40 -23.80
C PHE A 155 -20.63 23.04 -24.32
N THR A 156 -21.68 23.69 -23.88
CA THR A 156 -23.04 23.51 -24.43
C THR A 156 -23.08 23.78 -25.94
N ASN A 157 -22.25 24.69 -26.46
CA ASN A 157 -22.15 25.00 -27.87
C ASN A 157 -21.65 23.82 -28.73
N LEU A 158 -21.03 22.81 -28.10
CA LEU A 158 -20.62 21.58 -28.77
C LEU A 158 -21.72 20.49 -28.77
N ASN A 159 -22.89 20.79 -28.24
CA ASN A 159 -24.01 19.85 -28.13
C ASN A 159 -23.64 18.49 -27.54
N PRO A 160 -22.98 18.46 -26.31
CA PRO A 160 -22.52 17.24 -25.69
C PRO A 160 -23.69 16.37 -25.24
N LEU A 161 -23.47 15.03 -25.15
CA LEU A 161 -24.43 14.09 -24.55
C LEU A 161 -24.70 14.45 -23.08
N ALA A 162 -23.68 14.90 -22.36
CA ALA A 162 -23.81 15.40 -20.99
C ALA A 162 -22.61 16.27 -20.60
N LEU A 163 -22.88 17.22 -19.70
CA LEU A 163 -21.86 17.95 -18.95
C LEU A 163 -21.79 17.40 -17.52
N TYR A 164 -20.61 16.92 -17.14
CA TYR A 164 -20.36 16.29 -15.86
C TYR A 164 -19.56 17.17 -14.93
N PHE A 165 -19.79 17.02 -13.64
CA PHE A 165 -18.84 17.41 -12.61
C PHE A 165 -18.36 16.19 -11.82
N ALA A 166 -17.07 16.20 -11.45
CA ALA A 166 -16.47 15.14 -10.66
C ALA A 166 -16.18 15.59 -9.23
N ASP A 167 -16.70 14.84 -8.26
CA ASP A 167 -16.34 14.91 -6.85
C ASP A 167 -14.98 14.24 -6.63
N SER A 168 -13.92 14.87 -7.18
CA SER A 168 -12.57 14.27 -7.22
C SER A 168 -11.97 14.00 -5.84
N TYR A 169 -12.48 14.64 -4.79
CA TYR A 169 -12.03 14.50 -3.41
C TYR A 169 -13.01 13.71 -2.54
N GLY A 170 -14.17 13.36 -3.08
CA GLY A 170 -15.21 12.62 -2.37
C GLY A 170 -15.78 13.38 -1.16
N ASN A 171 -15.82 14.71 -1.23
CA ASN A 171 -16.23 15.57 -0.12
C ASN A 171 -17.52 16.36 -0.35
N LEU A 172 -18.23 16.05 -1.41
CA LEU A 172 -19.56 16.61 -1.61
C LEU A 172 -20.55 16.01 -0.62
N THR A 173 -21.46 16.85 -0.19
CA THR A 173 -22.64 16.44 0.58
C THR A 173 -23.89 16.52 -0.31
N PRO A 174 -24.99 15.83 0.03
CA PRO A 174 -26.24 15.90 -0.74
C PRO A 174 -26.71 17.33 -1.03
N SER A 175 -26.60 18.24 -0.08
CA SER A 175 -26.95 19.64 -0.27
C SER A 175 -26.05 20.36 -1.28
N LYS A 176 -24.72 20.18 -1.18
CA LYS A 176 -23.77 20.76 -2.16
C LYS A 176 -24.00 20.19 -3.55
N THR A 177 -24.27 18.88 -3.64
CA THR A 177 -24.55 18.20 -4.90
C THR A 177 -25.79 18.80 -5.58
N LYS A 178 -26.90 18.98 -4.85
CA LYS A 178 -28.10 19.63 -5.40
C LYS A 178 -27.81 21.03 -5.93
N ASN A 179 -27.04 21.83 -5.21
CA ASN A 179 -26.67 23.18 -5.65
C ASN A 179 -25.85 23.15 -6.94
N LEU A 180 -24.89 22.24 -7.05
CA LEU A 180 -24.08 22.07 -8.27
C LEU A 180 -24.94 21.65 -9.47
N VAL A 181 -25.84 20.67 -9.30
CA VAL A 181 -26.76 20.27 -10.37
C VAL A 181 -27.64 21.43 -10.81
N ASN A 182 -28.14 22.25 -9.89
CA ASN A 182 -28.92 23.45 -10.25
C ASN A 182 -28.11 24.42 -11.12
N ILE A 183 -26.83 24.67 -10.79
CA ILE A 183 -25.95 25.52 -11.61
C ILE A 183 -25.74 24.89 -13.02
N PHE A 184 -25.50 23.57 -13.08
CA PHE A 184 -25.29 22.87 -14.36
C PHE A 184 -26.56 22.83 -15.21
N ASN A 185 -27.74 22.76 -14.60
CA ASN A 185 -29.03 22.84 -15.33
C ASN A 185 -29.22 24.19 -16.05
N GLU A 186 -28.62 25.30 -15.53
CA GLU A 186 -28.65 26.59 -16.22
C GLU A 186 -27.94 26.56 -17.58
N PHE A 187 -27.05 25.59 -17.84
CA PHE A 187 -26.35 25.45 -19.10
C PHE A 187 -27.23 24.89 -20.23
N GLY A 188 -28.33 24.21 -19.91
CA GLY A 188 -29.26 23.65 -20.88
C GLY A 188 -28.81 22.33 -21.54
N SER A 189 -27.73 21.74 -21.08
CA SER A 189 -27.28 20.38 -21.47
C SER A 189 -27.65 19.35 -20.42
N PRO A 190 -27.80 18.05 -20.76
CA PRO A 190 -27.96 16.99 -19.75
C PRO A 190 -26.82 17.01 -18.72
N VAL A 191 -27.17 16.84 -17.44
CA VAL A 191 -26.22 16.91 -16.33
C VAL A 191 -25.81 15.51 -15.88
N GLY A 192 -24.51 15.31 -15.69
CA GLY A 192 -23.93 14.09 -15.16
C GLY A 192 -23.10 14.30 -13.89
N ILE A 193 -23.00 13.26 -13.06
CA ILE A 193 -22.20 13.27 -11.84
C ILE A 193 -21.29 12.06 -11.75
N HIS A 194 -20.04 12.31 -11.37
CA HIS A 194 -19.04 11.30 -11.02
C HIS A 194 -18.64 11.49 -9.55
N THR A 195 -18.98 10.52 -8.68
CA THR A 195 -18.79 10.63 -7.22
C THR A 195 -17.73 9.68 -6.70
N HIS A 196 -16.85 10.21 -5.81
CA HIS A 196 -16.02 9.38 -4.94
C HIS A 196 -16.64 9.28 -3.55
N ASP A 197 -16.26 8.23 -2.80
CA ASP A 197 -16.95 7.82 -1.57
C ASP A 197 -16.17 8.11 -0.28
N ASN A 198 -15.29 9.13 -0.28
CA ASN A 198 -14.43 9.45 0.87
C ASN A 198 -15.22 9.72 2.15
N LEU A 199 -16.40 10.36 2.04
CA LEU A 199 -17.30 10.61 3.17
C LEU A 199 -18.36 9.50 3.37
N GLY A 200 -18.38 8.45 2.56
CA GLY A 200 -19.45 7.44 2.57
C GLY A 200 -20.80 7.99 2.03
N LEU A 201 -20.77 9.04 1.21
CA LEU A 201 -21.97 9.74 0.73
C LEU A 201 -22.20 9.61 -0.76
N ALA A 202 -21.38 8.85 -1.50
CA ALA A 202 -21.46 8.78 -2.96
C ALA A 202 -22.85 8.39 -3.46
N PHE A 203 -23.47 7.36 -2.90
CA PHE A 203 -24.82 6.95 -3.27
C PHE A 203 -25.89 8.01 -2.92
N ALA A 204 -25.81 8.60 -1.73
CA ALA A 204 -26.73 9.66 -1.32
C ALA A 204 -26.60 10.92 -2.21
N ASN A 205 -25.38 11.25 -2.64
CA ASN A 205 -25.11 12.32 -3.57
C ASN A 205 -25.75 12.04 -4.94
N CYS A 206 -25.62 10.81 -5.45
CA CYS A 206 -26.26 10.40 -6.71
C CYS A 206 -27.78 10.52 -6.65
N LEU A 207 -28.42 10.00 -5.60
CA LEU A 207 -29.88 10.15 -5.41
C LEU A 207 -30.29 11.62 -5.34
N SER A 208 -29.55 12.42 -4.59
CA SER A 208 -29.82 13.86 -4.48
C SER A 208 -29.64 14.63 -5.78
N ALA A 209 -28.66 14.21 -6.61
CA ALA A 209 -28.48 14.77 -7.95
C ALA A 209 -29.66 14.45 -8.87
N MET A 210 -30.12 13.19 -8.86
CA MET A 210 -31.27 12.74 -9.65
C MET A 210 -32.56 13.48 -9.27
N GLU A 211 -32.78 13.72 -7.98
CA GLU A 211 -33.96 14.47 -7.48
C GLU A 211 -34.08 15.89 -8.07
N VAL A 212 -32.97 16.51 -8.47
CA VAL A 212 -32.94 17.88 -8.99
C VAL A 212 -32.55 17.95 -10.47
N GLY A 213 -32.61 16.81 -11.20
CA GLY A 213 -32.55 16.76 -12.65
C GLY A 213 -31.23 16.28 -13.26
N ALA A 214 -30.28 15.75 -12.49
CA ALA A 214 -29.17 15.03 -13.09
C ALA A 214 -29.68 13.74 -13.76
N THR A 215 -29.26 13.51 -14.99
CA THR A 215 -29.76 12.39 -15.82
C THR A 215 -28.70 11.34 -16.11
N TRP A 216 -27.42 11.63 -15.80
CA TRP A 216 -26.30 10.73 -16.01
C TRP A 216 -25.55 10.49 -14.69
N ILE A 217 -25.33 9.23 -14.35
CA ILE A 217 -24.66 8.83 -13.11
C ILE A 217 -23.56 7.82 -13.44
N ASP A 218 -22.33 8.10 -13.01
CA ASP A 218 -21.22 7.16 -13.07
C ASP A 218 -21.24 6.20 -11.89
N GLY A 219 -20.88 4.94 -12.14
CA GLY A 219 -20.65 3.93 -11.10
C GLY A 219 -19.52 2.99 -11.47
N THR A 220 -19.07 2.21 -10.49
CA THR A 220 -18.10 1.13 -10.70
C THR A 220 -18.49 -0.11 -9.90
N LEU A 221 -18.22 -1.32 -10.40
CA LEU A 221 -18.52 -2.54 -9.66
C LEU A 221 -17.71 -2.61 -8.37
N LEU A 222 -18.38 -2.94 -7.26
CA LEU A 222 -17.86 -2.91 -5.89
C LEU A 222 -17.17 -1.57 -5.52
N GLY A 223 -17.51 -0.50 -6.24
CA GLY A 223 -16.89 0.80 -6.02
C GLY A 223 -15.42 0.86 -6.44
N MET A 224 -14.91 -0.04 -7.28
CA MET A 224 -13.52 -0.06 -7.70
C MET A 224 -13.11 1.23 -8.41
N GLY A 225 -12.27 2.04 -7.79
CA GLY A 225 -11.85 3.32 -8.35
C GLY A 225 -10.73 3.95 -7.56
N ARG A 226 -10.17 5.05 -8.07
CA ARG A 226 -9.07 5.76 -7.42
C ARG A 226 -9.40 6.12 -5.97
N GLY A 227 -8.46 5.89 -5.07
CA GLY A 227 -8.62 6.19 -3.65
C GLY A 227 -9.63 5.27 -2.97
N VAL A 228 -10.65 5.83 -2.35
CA VAL A 228 -11.72 5.08 -1.68
C VAL A 228 -12.66 4.40 -2.68
N GLY A 229 -12.63 4.83 -3.94
CA GLY A 229 -13.53 4.37 -4.98
C GLY A 229 -14.78 5.25 -5.15
N ASN A 230 -15.75 4.72 -5.86
CA ASN A 230 -16.91 5.41 -6.40
C ASN A 230 -18.22 4.85 -5.84
N VAL A 231 -19.35 5.46 -6.20
CA VAL A 231 -20.65 4.80 -6.03
C VAL A 231 -20.67 3.47 -6.78
N LYS A 232 -21.30 2.47 -6.19
CA LYS A 232 -21.31 1.11 -6.74
C LYS A 232 -22.34 0.97 -7.85
N THR A 233 -21.93 0.49 -9.03
CA THR A 233 -22.83 0.24 -10.18
C THR A 233 -23.96 -0.72 -9.80
N GLU A 234 -23.66 -1.82 -9.10
CA GLU A 234 -24.68 -2.76 -8.65
C GLU A 234 -25.67 -2.13 -7.69
N GLN A 235 -25.27 -1.14 -6.91
CA GLN A 235 -26.15 -0.42 -5.98
C GLN A 235 -27.13 0.49 -6.74
N LEU A 236 -26.64 1.22 -7.74
CA LEU A 236 -27.46 2.06 -8.62
C LEU A 236 -28.47 1.21 -9.41
N ILE A 237 -28.01 0.12 -10.02
CA ILE A 237 -28.84 -0.78 -10.81
C ILE A 237 -29.91 -1.43 -9.94
N THR A 238 -29.53 -1.98 -8.78
CA THR A 238 -30.50 -2.63 -7.88
C THR A 238 -31.53 -1.62 -7.39
N TYR A 239 -31.13 -0.40 -7.03
CA TYR A 239 -32.07 0.64 -6.64
C TYR A 239 -33.08 0.95 -7.75
N ASP A 240 -32.61 1.15 -9.00
CA ASP A 240 -33.48 1.45 -10.13
C ASP A 240 -34.37 0.25 -10.49
N GLU A 241 -33.87 -0.99 -10.42
CA GLU A 241 -34.64 -2.22 -10.66
C GLU A 241 -35.90 -2.29 -9.78
N TYR A 242 -35.79 -1.88 -8.51
CA TYR A 242 -36.91 -1.88 -7.59
C TYR A 242 -37.86 -0.69 -7.74
N ILE A 243 -37.36 0.46 -8.19
CA ILE A 243 -38.12 1.72 -8.24
C ILE A 243 -38.70 1.95 -9.66
N ASN A 244 -37.84 1.95 -10.69
CA ASN A 244 -38.18 2.35 -12.06
C ASN A 244 -38.25 1.17 -13.03
N LYS A 245 -37.57 0.03 -12.72
CA LYS A 245 -37.51 -1.19 -13.53
C LYS A 245 -36.87 -1.01 -14.92
N ASN A 246 -35.89 -0.11 -15.05
CA ASN A 246 -35.17 0.09 -16.30
C ASN A 246 -33.99 -0.85 -16.46
N TYR A 247 -33.39 -1.29 -15.35
CA TYR A 247 -32.18 -2.12 -15.31
C TYR A 247 -32.46 -3.45 -14.61
N THR A 248 -31.51 -4.38 -14.71
CA THR A 248 -31.57 -5.66 -14.00
C THR A 248 -30.23 -6.02 -13.37
N SER A 249 -30.23 -6.39 -12.09
CA SER A 249 -29.01 -6.62 -11.31
C SER A 249 -28.48 -8.04 -11.41
N SER A 250 -29.32 -9.03 -11.73
CA SER A 250 -28.93 -10.44 -11.67
C SER A 250 -27.74 -10.82 -12.57
N PRO A 251 -27.53 -10.24 -13.80
CA PRO A 251 -26.37 -10.57 -14.61
C PRO A 251 -25.02 -10.18 -13.97
N LEU A 252 -25.02 -9.24 -13.02
CA LEU A 252 -23.80 -8.77 -12.37
C LEU A 252 -23.23 -9.75 -11.34
N HIS A 253 -24.07 -10.64 -10.78
CA HIS A 253 -23.65 -11.53 -9.69
C HIS A 253 -22.46 -12.41 -10.05
N SER A 254 -22.40 -12.94 -11.26
CA SER A 254 -21.32 -13.81 -11.71
C SER A 254 -19.99 -13.06 -11.82
N VAL A 255 -19.98 -11.88 -12.43
CA VAL A 255 -18.75 -11.08 -12.60
C VAL A 255 -18.27 -10.54 -11.25
N ILE A 256 -19.19 -10.14 -10.38
CA ILE A 256 -18.86 -9.69 -9.02
C ILE A 256 -18.17 -10.81 -8.24
N ASN A 257 -18.78 -11.99 -8.14
CA ASN A 257 -18.26 -13.08 -7.33
C ASN A 257 -16.97 -13.69 -7.89
N ASN A 258 -16.89 -13.87 -9.20
CA ASN A 258 -15.76 -14.59 -9.80
C ASN A 258 -14.54 -13.70 -10.08
N TRP A 259 -14.73 -12.38 -10.22
CA TRP A 259 -13.68 -11.48 -10.65
C TRP A 259 -13.48 -10.28 -9.73
N MET A 260 -14.57 -9.59 -9.35
CA MET A 260 -14.43 -8.34 -8.59
C MET A 260 -14.08 -8.57 -7.13
N ILE A 261 -14.65 -9.60 -6.47
CA ILE A 261 -14.29 -9.96 -5.08
C ILE A 261 -12.81 -10.37 -4.98
N PRO A 262 -12.26 -11.27 -5.82
CA PRO A 262 -10.84 -11.57 -5.82
C PRO A 262 -9.92 -10.34 -6.06
N LEU A 263 -10.36 -9.39 -6.88
CA LEU A 263 -9.62 -8.14 -7.06
C LEU A 263 -9.69 -7.26 -5.81
N LEU A 264 -10.86 -7.18 -5.15
CA LEU A 264 -11.03 -6.44 -3.90
C LEU A 264 -10.11 -7.01 -2.81
N ASP A 265 -10.08 -8.33 -2.65
CA ASP A 265 -9.21 -9.01 -1.68
C ASP A 265 -7.72 -8.75 -1.97
N LYS A 266 -7.35 -8.66 -3.24
CA LYS A 266 -5.97 -8.42 -3.66
C LYS A 266 -5.51 -6.98 -3.46
N TYR A 267 -6.35 -6.01 -3.79
CA TYR A 267 -5.97 -4.58 -3.83
C TYR A 267 -6.50 -3.78 -2.66
N ASN A 268 -7.50 -4.29 -1.95
CA ASN A 268 -8.07 -3.75 -0.72
C ASN A 268 -8.47 -2.26 -0.84
N TRP A 269 -9.23 -1.91 -1.91
CA TRP A 269 -9.79 -0.57 -2.02
C TRP A 269 -11.00 -0.39 -1.11
N GLY A 270 -11.36 0.85 -0.82
CA GLY A 270 -12.53 1.19 -0.02
C GLY A 270 -12.22 2.20 1.07
N PHE A 271 -13.15 2.37 1.99
CA PHE A 271 -13.08 3.35 3.05
C PHE A 271 -11.91 3.08 4.02
N THR A 272 -11.15 4.15 4.30
CA THR A 272 -10.20 4.20 5.42
C THR A 272 -10.23 5.58 6.06
N HIS A 273 -9.77 5.69 7.32
CA HIS A 273 -9.67 6.99 8.00
C HIS A 273 -8.82 8.00 7.21
N ASN A 274 -7.74 7.56 6.61
CA ASN A 274 -6.85 8.42 5.82
C ASN A 274 -7.54 9.00 4.58
N TYR A 275 -8.42 8.25 3.93
CA TYR A 275 -9.23 8.77 2.82
C TYR A 275 -10.30 9.75 3.29
N LEU A 276 -10.89 9.53 4.47
CA LEU A 276 -11.80 10.50 5.07
C LEU A 276 -11.09 11.84 5.31
N VAL A 277 -9.91 11.81 5.94
CA VAL A 277 -9.09 13.01 6.17
C VAL A 277 -8.72 13.69 4.85
N SER A 278 -8.33 12.92 3.82
CA SER A 278 -7.98 13.48 2.52
C SER A 278 -9.15 14.20 1.86
N GLY A 279 -10.36 13.65 1.94
CA GLY A 279 -11.58 14.28 1.44
C GLY A 279 -11.87 15.59 2.16
N LEU A 280 -11.89 15.56 3.50
CA LEU A 280 -12.19 16.75 4.32
C LEU A 280 -11.20 17.91 4.11
N LYS A 281 -9.92 17.58 3.86
CA LYS A 281 -8.85 18.58 3.66
C LYS A 281 -8.59 18.93 2.19
N ASN A 282 -9.31 18.35 1.22
CA ASN A 282 -9.00 18.47 -0.22
C ASN A 282 -7.56 18.05 -0.56
N ILE A 283 -7.08 16.96 0.00
CA ILE A 283 -5.76 16.40 -0.29
C ILE A 283 -5.89 15.42 -1.45
N HIS A 284 -4.98 15.51 -2.43
CA HIS A 284 -5.00 14.63 -3.60
C HIS A 284 -4.97 13.13 -3.19
N PRO A 285 -5.87 12.27 -3.72
CA PRO A 285 -6.05 10.88 -3.26
C PRO A 285 -4.82 9.96 -3.39
N LEU A 286 -3.82 10.34 -4.17
CA LEU A 286 -2.55 9.59 -4.25
C LEU A 286 -1.70 9.72 -2.98
N TYR A 287 -1.88 10.75 -2.15
CA TYR A 287 -1.15 10.85 -0.88
C TYR A 287 -1.54 9.72 0.08
N PRO A 288 -2.82 9.55 0.46
CA PRO A 288 -3.20 8.43 1.33
C PRO A 288 -2.89 7.06 0.69
N GLN A 289 -3.05 6.90 -0.63
CA GLN A 289 -2.70 5.66 -1.32
C GLN A 289 -1.21 5.33 -1.20
N THR A 290 -0.32 6.31 -1.43
CA THR A 290 1.13 6.13 -1.31
C THR A 290 1.55 5.84 0.13
N LEU A 291 0.96 6.55 1.10
CA LEU A 291 1.24 6.35 2.52
C LEU A 291 0.79 4.96 3.02
N GLN A 292 -0.36 4.48 2.60
CA GLN A 292 -0.81 3.12 2.92
C GLN A 292 0.11 2.04 2.35
N GLN A 293 0.70 2.27 1.19
CA GLN A 293 1.66 1.35 0.57
C GLN A 293 3.06 1.44 1.19
N SER A 294 3.35 2.48 1.96
CA SER A 294 4.69 2.69 2.55
C SER A 294 4.99 1.81 3.77
N HIS A 295 3.98 1.11 4.31
CA HIS A 295 4.10 0.29 5.52
C HIS A 295 4.61 1.04 6.76
N LEU A 296 4.41 2.35 6.81
CA LEU A 296 4.66 3.15 8.00
C LEU A 296 3.67 2.83 9.11
N ASN A 297 4.05 3.15 10.35
CA ASN A 297 3.14 3.06 11.48
C ASN A 297 1.84 3.87 11.22
N PRO A 298 0.64 3.32 11.49
CA PRO A 298 -0.64 3.99 11.25
C PRO A 298 -0.74 5.39 11.87
N ASN A 299 -0.27 5.58 13.09
CA ASN A 299 -0.29 6.89 13.76
C ASN A 299 0.59 7.90 13.01
N ARG A 300 1.73 7.46 12.51
CA ARG A 300 2.62 8.31 11.72
C ARG A 300 2.00 8.68 10.37
N ILE A 301 1.28 7.76 9.73
CA ILE A 301 0.53 8.06 8.49
C ILE A 301 -0.51 9.16 8.78
N GLU A 302 -1.22 9.06 9.90
CA GLU A 302 -2.20 10.08 10.31
C GLU A 302 -1.54 11.45 10.53
N ASP A 303 -0.43 11.51 11.26
CA ASP A 303 0.33 12.75 11.48
C ASP A 303 0.79 13.38 10.16
N ILE A 304 1.28 12.57 9.21
CA ILE A 304 1.66 13.03 7.88
C ILE A 304 0.43 13.57 7.13
N MET A 305 -0.69 12.85 7.12
CA MET A 305 -1.92 13.29 6.48
C MET A 305 -2.45 14.60 7.07
N LEU A 306 -2.32 14.78 8.38
CA LEU A 306 -2.71 16.01 9.06
C LEU A 306 -1.77 17.18 8.74
N SER A 307 -0.50 16.93 8.44
CA SER A 307 0.50 17.96 8.09
C SER A 307 0.45 18.42 6.63
N ILE A 308 -0.17 17.65 5.73
CA ILE A 308 -0.31 18.01 4.32
C ILE A 308 -1.39 19.09 4.16
N ASP A 309 -1.06 20.17 3.45
CA ASP A 309 -2.03 21.18 3.08
C ASP A 309 -2.92 20.73 1.91
N SER A 310 -4.05 21.43 1.70
CA SER A 310 -4.91 21.24 0.54
C SER A 310 -4.08 21.32 -0.76
N SER A 311 -4.19 20.30 -1.62
CA SER A 311 -3.41 20.22 -2.86
C SER A 311 -4.19 19.49 -3.95
N ASP A 312 -4.28 20.10 -5.11
CA ASP A 312 -4.85 19.52 -6.34
C ASP A 312 -3.83 18.71 -7.16
N VAL A 313 -2.55 18.77 -6.76
CA VAL A 313 -1.43 18.09 -7.41
C VAL A 313 -0.74 17.18 -6.41
N PHE A 314 -0.50 15.94 -6.82
CA PHE A 314 0.36 15.03 -6.06
C PHE A 314 1.83 15.29 -6.40
N ASP A 315 2.63 15.63 -5.40
CA ASP A 315 4.08 15.71 -5.49
C ASP A 315 4.71 14.82 -4.40
N ILE A 316 5.35 13.73 -4.83
CA ILE A 316 6.04 12.78 -3.93
C ILE A 316 7.13 13.47 -3.09
N ASN A 317 7.74 14.56 -3.59
CA ASN A 317 8.78 15.26 -2.86
C ASN A 317 8.26 15.88 -1.56
N ASN A 318 6.97 16.20 -1.47
CA ASN A 318 6.35 16.74 -0.25
C ASN A 318 6.33 15.72 0.91
N ILE A 319 6.44 14.42 0.61
CA ILE A 319 6.42 13.34 1.61
C ILE A 319 7.62 12.41 1.54
N LYS A 320 8.56 12.62 0.60
CA LYS A 320 9.69 11.73 0.33
C LYS A 320 10.54 11.42 1.57
N ASP A 321 10.83 12.44 2.38
CA ASP A 321 11.67 12.26 3.56
C ASP A 321 10.91 11.58 4.71
N VAL A 322 9.61 11.81 4.80
CA VAL A 322 8.76 11.17 5.81
C VAL A 322 8.38 9.72 5.44
N LEU A 323 8.52 9.32 4.17
CA LEU A 323 8.34 7.93 3.73
C LEU A 323 9.45 6.99 4.17
N LYS A 324 10.61 7.51 4.57
CA LYS A 324 11.69 6.68 5.11
C LYS A 324 11.27 6.14 6.48
N PRO A 325 11.31 4.81 6.70
CA PRO A 325 10.98 4.26 8.01
C PRO A 325 12.00 4.73 9.05
N LYS A 326 11.51 5.10 10.23
CA LYS A 326 12.36 5.30 11.40
C LYS A 326 12.81 3.94 11.90
N VAL A 327 14.12 3.79 12.09
CA VAL A 327 14.72 2.54 12.56
C VAL A 327 15.31 2.78 13.95
N ALA A 328 15.06 1.87 14.88
CA ALA A 328 15.74 1.83 16.16
C ALA A 328 16.40 0.47 16.37
N VAL A 329 17.57 0.45 17.00
CA VAL A 329 18.19 -0.77 17.54
C VAL A 329 17.90 -0.83 19.03
N VAL A 330 17.36 -1.96 19.49
CA VAL A 330 17.09 -2.24 20.90
C VAL A 330 17.93 -3.43 21.34
N ILE A 331 18.74 -3.26 22.36
CA ILE A 331 19.67 -4.25 22.91
C ILE A 331 19.15 -4.67 24.28
N PRO A 332 18.55 -5.87 24.42
CA PRO A 332 18.14 -6.37 25.73
C PRO A 332 19.36 -6.77 26.56
N ALA A 333 19.40 -6.32 27.81
CA ALA A 333 20.47 -6.61 28.73
C ALA A 333 19.91 -7.02 30.11
N ARG A 334 20.19 -8.26 30.53
CA ARG A 334 19.81 -8.75 31.87
C ARG A 334 21.03 -8.87 32.75
N TYR A 335 20.95 -8.38 33.98
CA TYR A 335 22.00 -8.57 34.96
C TYR A 335 22.01 -10.00 35.50
N LYS A 336 20.82 -10.56 35.77
CA LYS A 336 20.63 -11.91 36.30
C LYS A 336 20.79 -12.95 35.19
N SER A 337 21.97 -13.51 35.06
CA SER A 337 22.27 -14.67 34.21
C SER A 337 22.75 -15.82 35.05
N SER A 338 22.18 -17.02 34.89
CA SER A 338 22.59 -18.22 35.66
C SER A 338 23.99 -18.71 35.32
N ARG A 339 24.43 -18.53 34.07
CA ARG A 339 25.73 -18.98 33.56
C ARG A 339 26.82 -17.94 33.75
N PHE A 340 26.49 -16.65 33.70
CA PHE A 340 27.44 -15.55 33.82
C PHE A 340 26.71 -14.32 34.42
N PRO A 341 26.60 -14.23 35.77
CA PRO A 341 26.03 -13.06 36.46
C PRO A 341 26.76 -11.76 36.10
N GLY A 342 26.04 -10.68 35.83
CA GLY A 342 26.63 -9.40 35.42
C GLY A 342 27.26 -9.40 34.03
N LYS A 343 26.96 -10.39 33.20
CA LYS A 343 27.46 -10.58 31.84
C LYS A 343 27.54 -9.28 31.01
N PRO A 344 26.49 -8.41 30.91
CA PRO A 344 26.56 -7.18 30.13
C PRO A 344 27.65 -6.20 30.55
N LEU A 345 28.01 -6.22 31.84
CA LEU A 345 29.05 -5.35 32.45
C LEU A 345 30.44 -5.99 32.45
N ALA A 346 30.59 -7.23 32.00
CA ALA A 346 31.88 -7.88 31.85
C ALA A 346 32.77 -7.09 30.89
N LYS A 347 34.03 -6.91 31.24
CA LYS A 347 34.96 -6.09 30.48
C LYS A 347 35.70 -6.92 29.43
N ILE A 348 35.69 -6.42 28.21
CA ILE A 348 36.46 -6.90 27.04
C ILE A 348 37.44 -5.78 26.71
N LYS A 349 38.75 -6.02 26.80
CA LYS A 349 39.80 -4.99 26.61
C LYS A 349 39.52 -3.71 27.44
N GLY A 350 39.00 -3.86 28.66
CA GLY A 350 38.76 -2.76 29.59
C GLY A 350 37.44 -2.00 29.42
N LYS A 351 36.62 -2.33 28.45
CA LYS A 351 35.30 -1.72 28.17
C LYS A 351 34.20 -2.75 28.35
N GLU A 352 33.07 -2.35 28.91
CA GLU A 352 31.90 -3.21 29.16
C GLU A 352 31.36 -3.80 27.85
N MET A 353 31.00 -5.10 27.86
CA MET A 353 30.52 -5.83 26.68
C MET A 353 29.31 -5.18 26.05
N ILE A 354 28.35 -4.72 26.85
CA ILE A 354 27.15 -4.04 26.31
C ILE A 354 27.49 -2.77 25.51
N ILE A 355 28.59 -2.09 25.87
CA ILE A 355 29.03 -0.88 25.16
C ILE A 355 29.67 -1.25 23.80
N TRP A 356 30.39 -2.39 23.72
CA TRP A 356 30.87 -2.89 22.43
C TRP A 356 29.71 -3.11 21.44
N VAL A 357 28.63 -3.76 21.90
CA VAL A 357 27.45 -4.01 21.08
C VAL A 357 26.73 -2.70 20.70
N ALA A 358 26.64 -1.76 21.67
CA ALA A 358 26.04 -0.45 21.40
C ALA A 358 26.82 0.35 20.34
N GLU A 359 28.16 0.34 20.39
CA GLU A 359 29.01 1.02 19.39
C GLU A 359 28.90 0.39 18.00
N ILE A 360 28.65 -0.92 17.89
CA ILE A 360 28.37 -1.59 16.62
C ILE A 360 27.06 -1.07 16.02
N ALA A 361 26.01 -0.99 16.84
CA ALA A 361 24.72 -0.43 16.44
C ALA A 361 24.82 1.05 16.05
N GLU A 362 25.58 1.85 16.84
CA GLU A 362 25.82 3.27 16.56
C GLU A 362 26.44 3.50 15.18
N LYS A 363 27.40 2.65 14.77
CA LYS A 363 28.04 2.74 13.45
C LYS A 363 27.05 2.54 12.28
N THR A 364 25.94 1.84 12.53
CA THR A 364 24.94 1.53 11.50
C THR A 364 23.86 2.62 11.40
N ILE A 365 23.29 3.06 12.54
CA ILE A 365 22.07 3.90 12.54
C ILE A 365 22.21 5.21 13.32
N GLY A 366 23.40 5.52 13.86
CA GLY A 366 23.60 6.67 14.75
C GLY A 366 23.19 6.41 16.18
N LYS A 367 23.88 7.05 17.10
CA LYS A 367 23.74 6.88 18.54
C LYS A 367 22.35 7.19 19.08
N GLU A 368 21.70 8.18 18.50
CA GLU A 368 20.37 8.66 18.86
C GLU A 368 19.26 7.62 18.62
N ASN A 369 19.54 6.58 17.83
CA ASN A 369 18.61 5.51 17.48
C ASN A 369 18.94 4.17 18.19
N VAL A 370 19.94 4.17 19.08
CA VAL A 370 20.35 2.99 19.85
C VAL A 370 19.80 3.07 21.27
N TYR A 371 19.12 2.01 21.71
CA TYR A 371 18.48 1.89 23.01
C TYR A 371 18.92 0.60 23.69
N ILE A 372 19.27 0.68 24.98
CA ILE A 372 19.51 -0.49 25.82
C ILE A 372 18.30 -0.69 26.73
N ALA A 373 17.72 -1.89 26.72
CA ALA A 373 16.57 -2.26 27.54
C ALA A 373 17.02 -3.16 28.70
N THR A 374 16.85 -2.73 29.94
CA THR A 374 17.33 -3.44 31.12
C THR A 374 16.42 -3.24 32.32
N GLU A 375 16.44 -4.21 33.25
CA GLU A 375 15.81 -4.09 34.58
C GLU A 375 16.77 -3.60 35.68
N ASN A 376 18.05 -3.40 35.39
CA ASN A 376 19.09 -3.24 36.39
C ASN A 376 19.72 -1.83 36.39
N GLU A 377 19.70 -1.16 37.52
CA GLU A 377 20.22 0.22 37.70
C GLU A 377 21.74 0.33 37.45
N GLU A 378 22.55 -0.69 37.74
CA GLU A 378 23.99 -0.64 37.47
C GLU A 378 24.26 -0.59 35.97
N ILE A 379 23.46 -1.32 35.16
CA ILE A 379 23.53 -1.26 33.68
C ILE A 379 23.08 0.12 33.21
N VAL A 380 22.01 0.68 33.81
CA VAL A 380 21.52 2.03 33.49
C VAL A 380 22.62 3.07 33.70
N ASP A 381 23.30 3.05 34.83
CA ASP A 381 24.35 4.01 35.17
C ASP A 381 25.53 3.93 34.19
N VAL A 382 26.01 2.73 33.89
CA VAL A 382 27.08 2.51 32.91
C VAL A 382 26.68 3.02 31.53
N VAL A 383 25.52 2.61 31.03
CA VAL A 383 25.03 2.97 29.67
C VAL A 383 24.85 4.49 29.54
N LYS A 384 24.26 5.14 30.55
CA LYS A 384 24.14 6.61 30.60
C LYS A 384 25.50 7.30 30.65
N GLY A 385 26.48 6.71 31.38
CA GLY A 385 27.85 7.22 31.46
C GLY A 385 28.53 7.31 30.06
N TYR A 386 28.18 6.41 29.15
CA TYR A 386 28.63 6.43 27.77
C TYR A 386 27.72 7.26 26.85
N GLY A 387 26.62 7.85 27.36
CA GLY A 387 25.70 8.72 26.60
C GLY A 387 24.74 7.99 25.68
N TYR A 388 24.47 6.71 25.89
CA TYR A 388 23.43 5.96 25.20
C TYR A 388 22.07 6.11 25.88
N LYS A 389 21.01 5.91 25.11
CA LYS A 389 19.64 5.86 25.64
C LYS A 389 19.40 4.52 26.32
N VAL A 390 18.75 4.56 27.48
CA VAL A 390 18.40 3.36 28.22
C VAL A 390 16.93 3.43 28.64
N ILE A 391 16.23 2.32 28.51
CA ILE A 391 14.84 2.14 28.91
C ILE A 391 14.82 1.13 30.05
N LEU A 392 14.29 1.54 31.19
CA LEU A 392 14.10 0.66 32.34
C LEU A 392 12.84 -0.19 32.09
N THR A 393 13.03 -1.51 32.09
CA THR A 393 11.97 -2.47 31.81
C THR A 393 11.68 -3.35 33.02
N SER A 394 10.54 -4.03 33.02
CA SER A 394 10.14 -4.91 34.12
C SER A 394 11.12 -6.06 34.35
N ASP A 395 11.35 -6.40 35.60
CA ASP A 395 12.08 -7.61 36.03
C ASP A 395 11.32 -8.90 35.63
N SER A 396 10.02 -8.80 35.37
CA SER A 396 9.12 -9.91 35.02
C SER A 396 9.13 -10.31 33.54
N CYS A 397 9.89 -9.62 32.68
CA CYS A 397 9.97 -9.99 31.26
C CYS A 397 10.49 -11.44 31.09
N PRO A 398 9.70 -12.38 30.52
CA PRO A 398 10.09 -13.78 30.44
C PRO A 398 11.29 -14.02 29.53
N THR A 399 11.40 -13.26 28.43
CA THR A 399 12.45 -13.43 27.41
C THR A 399 13.10 -12.10 27.01
N GLY A 400 14.15 -12.16 26.18
CA GLY A 400 14.79 -10.97 25.60
C GLY A 400 13.83 -10.22 24.67
N THR A 401 13.06 -10.94 23.87
CA THR A 401 12.06 -10.35 22.96
C THR A 401 10.89 -9.71 23.72
N ASP A 402 10.44 -10.27 24.86
CA ASP A 402 9.43 -9.61 25.72
C ASP A 402 9.96 -8.27 26.26
N ARG A 403 11.24 -8.19 26.63
CA ARG A 403 11.90 -6.95 27.07
C ARG A 403 12.00 -5.92 25.96
N VAL A 404 12.36 -6.35 24.75
CA VAL A 404 12.38 -5.47 23.57
C VAL A 404 10.98 -4.94 23.29
N ALA A 405 9.96 -5.79 23.38
CA ALA A 405 8.57 -5.39 23.18
C ALA A 405 8.10 -4.33 24.17
N GLU A 406 8.42 -4.50 25.46
CA GLU A 406 8.13 -3.50 26.50
C GLU A 406 8.83 -2.17 26.22
N ALA A 407 10.14 -2.20 25.93
CA ALA A 407 10.91 -1.00 25.60
C ALA A 407 10.37 -0.27 24.36
N THR A 408 9.84 -1.01 23.38
CA THR A 408 9.32 -0.44 22.13
C THR A 408 8.10 0.47 22.34
N MET A 409 7.39 0.35 23.46
CA MET A 409 6.28 1.24 23.79
C MET A 409 6.72 2.71 23.95
N GLU A 410 7.96 2.96 24.34
CA GLU A 410 8.55 4.29 24.53
C GLU A 410 9.37 4.78 23.32
N ILE A 411 9.53 3.95 22.26
CA ILE A 411 10.38 4.27 21.12
C ILE A 411 9.51 4.67 19.92
N ASP A 412 9.76 5.85 19.35
CA ASP A 412 9.14 6.27 18.09
C ASP A 412 9.95 5.74 16.89
N ALA A 413 9.67 4.49 16.50
CA ALA A 413 10.28 3.86 15.32
C ALA A 413 9.29 2.93 14.62
N ASP A 414 9.42 2.80 13.30
CA ASP A 414 8.60 1.91 12.45
C ASP A 414 9.21 0.49 12.42
N ILE A 415 10.55 0.42 12.45
CA ILE A 415 11.33 -0.82 12.42
C ILE A 415 12.17 -0.91 13.68
N ILE A 416 12.07 -2.03 14.36
CA ILE A 416 12.85 -2.35 15.55
C ILE A 416 13.83 -3.48 15.21
N ILE A 417 15.10 -3.20 15.30
CA ILE A 417 16.16 -4.21 15.20
C ILE A 417 16.55 -4.63 16.60
N ASN A 418 16.44 -5.92 16.88
CA ASN A 418 16.92 -6.50 18.12
C ASN A 418 18.25 -7.20 17.85
N ILE A 419 19.29 -6.78 18.54
CA ILE A 419 20.58 -7.47 18.60
C ILE A 419 20.87 -7.87 20.05
N GLN A 420 21.46 -9.05 20.23
CA GLN A 420 21.72 -9.55 21.59
C GLN A 420 22.91 -8.84 22.22
N GLY A 421 22.80 -8.50 23.52
CA GLY A 421 23.83 -7.78 24.25
C GLY A 421 25.12 -8.56 24.51
N ASP A 422 25.22 -9.79 24.06
CA ASP A 422 26.34 -10.71 24.18
C ASP A 422 27.07 -11.02 22.87
N GLU A 423 26.81 -10.24 21.82
CA GLU A 423 27.41 -10.38 20.49
C GLU A 423 28.39 -9.23 20.16
N PRO A 424 29.53 -9.12 20.85
CA PRO A 424 30.45 -7.98 20.72
C PRO A 424 31.26 -7.97 19.41
N MET A 425 31.09 -8.96 18.58
CA MET A 425 31.79 -9.13 17.29
C MET A 425 30.87 -9.08 16.07
N LEU A 426 29.64 -8.60 16.20
CA LEU A 426 28.75 -8.39 15.06
C LEU A 426 29.35 -7.41 14.04
N ASP A 427 29.16 -7.69 12.76
CA ASP A 427 29.50 -6.73 11.70
C ASP A 427 28.36 -5.71 11.55
N PRO A 428 28.66 -4.39 11.59
CA PRO A 428 27.64 -3.36 11.33
C PRO A 428 26.88 -3.57 9.99
N SER A 429 27.54 -4.12 8.98
CA SER A 429 26.90 -4.41 7.69
C SER A 429 25.79 -5.47 7.78
N ASP A 430 25.85 -6.37 8.75
CA ASP A 430 24.82 -7.39 8.95
C ASP A 430 23.54 -6.79 9.53
N ILE A 431 23.68 -5.80 10.41
CA ILE A 431 22.55 -5.00 10.92
C ILE A 431 21.88 -4.27 9.74
N GLN A 432 22.67 -3.67 8.83
CA GLN A 432 22.15 -2.99 7.66
C GLN A 432 21.40 -3.96 6.72
N LYS A 433 21.90 -5.17 6.50
CA LYS A 433 21.20 -6.20 5.71
C LYS A 433 19.83 -6.54 6.29
N VAL A 434 19.71 -6.61 7.62
CA VAL A 434 18.41 -6.87 8.29
C VAL A 434 17.46 -5.70 8.12
N ILE A 435 17.94 -4.47 8.22
CA ILE A 435 17.15 -3.26 7.98
C ILE A 435 16.60 -3.27 6.55
N ASP A 436 17.47 -3.48 5.56
CA ASP A 436 17.11 -3.48 4.13
C ASP A 436 16.08 -4.57 3.82
N GLU A 437 16.28 -5.78 4.37
CA GLU A 437 15.35 -6.88 4.15
C GLU A 437 14.01 -6.65 4.89
N LYS A 438 14.01 -6.00 6.05
CA LYS A 438 12.78 -5.63 6.76
C LYS A 438 11.99 -4.56 6.02
N ILE A 439 12.66 -3.60 5.38
CA ILE A 439 12.02 -2.61 4.50
C ILE A 439 11.37 -3.30 3.29
N LYS A 440 12.03 -4.30 2.72
CA LYS A 440 11.53 -5.06 1.56
C LYS A 440 10.38 -6.00 1.90
N TYR A 441 10.37 -6.56 3.12
CA TYR A 441 9.35 -7.48 3.62
C TYR A 441 8.70 -6.96 4.92
N PRO A 442 7.96 -5.86 4.87
CA PRO A 442 7.46 -5.16 6.06
C PRO A 442 6.53 -6.00 6.93
N ASN A 443 5.77 -6.91 6.31
CA ASN A 443 4.83 -7.81 6.99
C ASN A 443 5.48 -9.11 7.51
N HIS A 444 6.78 -9.32 7.26
CA HIS A 444 7.51 -10.46 7.77
C HIS A 444 8.36 -10.05 8.95
N ILE A 445 8.55 -10.96 9.88
CA ILE A 445 9.67 -10.87 10.82
C ILE A 445 10.93 -11.20 10.04
N VAL A 446 12.03 -10.53 10.30
CA VAL A 446 13.33 -10.84 9.71
C VAL A 446 14.23 -11.44 10.79
N ASN A 447 14.92 -12.53 10.48
CA ASN A 447 15.95 -13.11 11.33
C ASN A 447 17.13 -13.55 10.45
N CYS A 448 18.28 -13.82 11.06
CA CYS A 448 19.48 -14.15 10.32
C CYS A 448 19.86 -15.61 10.45
N MET A 449 20.60 -16.08 9.44
CA MET A 449 21.19 -17.43 9.40
C MET A 449 22.60 -17.36 8.81
N ALA A 450 23.42 -18.33 9.15
CA ALA A 450 24.74 -18.57 8.56
C ALA A 450 24.96 -20.07 8.36
N TYR A 451 25.93 -20.45 7.53
CA TYR A 451 26.35 -21.85 7.49
C TYR A 451 27.14 -22.21 8.76
N LEU A 452 26.97 -23.45 9.25
CA LEU A 452 27.89 -23.96 10.27
C LEU A 452 29.31 -23.94 9.72
N ASN A 453 30.24 -23.44 10.52
CA ASN A 453 31.65 -23.48 10.17
C ASN A 453 32.27 -24.83 10.55
N LYS A 454 33.49 -25.09 10.10
CA LYS A 454 34.20 -26.39 10.29
C LYS A 454 34.55 -26.74 11.75
N TYR A 455 34.38 -25.78 12.67
CA TYR A 455 34.68 -25.97 14.11
C TYR A 455 33.41 -26.16 14.92
N GLU A 456 32.25 -25.99 14.33
CA GLU A 456 30.96 -26.13 14.97
C GLU A 456 30.36 -27.51 14.74
N ASP A 457 29.86 -28.12 15.81
CA ASP A 457 29.23 -29.45 15.75
C ASP A 457 27.72 -29.30 15.57
N ILE A 458 27.16 -30.00 14.58
CA ILE A 458 25.72 -30.05 14.35
C ILE A 458 24.96 -30.65 15.54
N GLU A 459 25.61 -31.52 16.34
CA GLU A 459 25.03 -32.11 17.56
C GLU A 459 25.03 -31.13 18.75
N ASP A 460 25.74 -30.00 18.67
CA ASP A 460 25.74 -29.02 19.75
C ASP A 460 24.37 -28.36 19.88
N LYS A 461 23.66 -28.68 20.97
CA LYS A 461 22.35 -28.12 21.31
C LYS A 461 22.35 -26.62 21.61
N LYS A 462 23.50 -25.99 21.78
CA LYS A 462 23.63 -24.55 21.96
C LYS A 462 23.39 -23.79 20.66
N ILE A 463 23.64 -24.45 19.52
CA ILE A 463 23.50 -23.87 18.18
C ILE A 463 22.15 -24.27 17.59
N PRO A 464 21.16 -23.38 17.49
CA PRO A 464 19.91 -23.68 16.81
C PRO A 464 20.14 -23.87 15.30
N LYS A 465 19.65 -24.97 14.74
CA LYS A 465 19.73 -25.28 13.30
C LYS A 465 18.46 -24.81 12.61
N VAL A 466 18.61 -24.29 11.41
CA VAL A 466 17.56 -23.59 10.64
C VAL A 466 17.23 -24.31 9.35
N ILE A 467 15.94 -24.51 9.07
CA ILE A 467 15.45 -24.98 7.78
C ILE A 467 14.58 -23.90 7.14
N THR A 468 14.87 -23.59 5.88
CA THR A 468 14.16 -22.57 5.10
C THR A 468 13.54 -23.18 3.84
N SER A 469 12.50 -22.50 3.33
CA SER A 469 11.99 -22.70 1.98
C SER A 469 13.02 -22.23 0.93
N LEU A 470 12.71 -22.48 -0.36
CA LEU A 470 13.52 -21.97 -1.47
C LEU A 470 13.53 -20.43 -1.56
N ASN A 471 12.56 -19.78 -0.92
CA ASN A 471 12.46 -18.31 -0.85
C ASN A 471 13.02 -17.77 0.47
N ASP A 472 13.83 -18.54 1.20
CA ASP A 472 14.40 -18.18 2.50
C ASP A 472 13.37 -17.81 3.58
N GLU A 473 12.14 -18.34 3.49
CA GLU A 473 11.19 -18.27 4.61
C GLU A 473 11.49 -19.40 5.59
N LEU A 474 11.51 -19.10 6.89
CA LEU A 474 11.77 -20.09 7.95
C LEU A 474 10.63 -21.12 7.97
N ILE A 475 11.00 -22.40 7.80
CA ILE A 475 10.08 -23.54 7.94
C ILE A 475 10.09 -24.03 9.39
N TYR A 476 11.30 -24.24 9.94
CA TYR A 476 11.47 -24.66 11.32
C TYR A 476 12.89 -24.37 11.82
N ILE A 477 13.04 -24.31 13.14
CA ILE A 477 14.31 -24.15 13.83
C ILE A 477 14.35 -25.08 15.04
N SER A 478 15.48 -25.76 15.26
CA SER A 478 15.61 -26.70 16.37
C SER A 478 17.02 -26.75 16.92
N ARG A 479 17.14 -27.07 18.21
CA ARG A 479 18.42 -27.39 18.84
C ARG A 479 18.93 -28.77 18.43
N ASN A 480 18.05 -29.66 17.98
CA ASN A 480 18.44 -30.95 17.44
C ASN A 480 19.02 -30.82 16.02
N PRO A 481 19.80 -31.80 15.55
CA PRO A 481 20.28 -31.83 14.17
C PRO A 481 19.12 -31.92 13.18
N ILE A 482 18.97 -30.90 12.35
CA ILE A 482 18.01 -30.84 11.24
C ILE A 482 18.69 -30.24 10.00
N PRO A 483 18.30 -30.68 8.75
CA PRO A 483 17.42 -31.83 8.45
C PRO A 483 18.12 -33.16 8.69
N GLY A 484 17.34 -34.19 9.01
CA GLY A 484 17.83 -35.56 9.00
C GLY A 484 18.23 -36.00 7.58
N THR A 485 19.35 -36.70 7.42
CA THR A 485 19.80 -37.19 6.11
C THR A 485 19.64 -38.68 6.01
N LYS A 486 19.02 -39.19 4.94
CA LYS A 486 18.88 -40.62 4.67
C LYS A 486 20.19 -41.25 4.19
N THR A 487 21.04 -40.50 3.51
CA THR A 487 22.22 -40.98 2.80
C THR A 487 23.55 -40.48 3.36
N GLY A 488 23.56 -39.63 4.36
CA GLY A 488 24.75 -38.99 4.94
C GLY A 488 25.38 -37.88 4.07
N ASN A 489 24.93 -37.68 2.83
CA ASN A 489 25.44 -36.67 1.90
C ASN A 489 24.52 -35.42 1.93
N GLY A 490 24.33 -34.81 3.13
CA GLY A 490 23.49 -33.59 3.29
C GLY A 490 24.22 -32.31 2.84
N SER A 491 23.42 -31.27 2.58
CA SER A 491 23.94 -29.90 2.45
C SER A 491 24.54 -29.41 3.77
N VAL A 492 25.45 -28.43 3.71
CA VAL A 492 25.98 -27.80 4.93
C VAL A 492 24.82 -27.22 5.76
N PRO A 493 24.69 -27.62 7.04
CA PRO A 493 23.62 -27.13 7.88
C PRO A 493 23.72 -25.62 8.11
N LYS A 494 22.57 -24.97 8.30
CA LYS A 494 22.48 -23.56 8.63
C LYS A 494 22.20 -23.41 10.11
N LYS A 495 22.81 -22.39 10.75
CA LYS A 495 22.58 -21.97 12.13
C LYS A 495 21.84 -20.64 12.19
N GLN A 496 21.13 -20.39 13.28
CA GLN A 496 20.57 -19.08 13.59
C GLN A 496 21.68 -18.09 13.97
N VAL A 497 21.52 -16.84 13.53
CA VAL A 497 22.25 -15.68 14.05
C VAL A 497 21.24 -14.73 14.69
N CYS A 498 21.52 -14.26 15.91
CA CYS A 498 20.56 -13.58 16.77
C CYS A 498 20.45 -12.07 16.47
N ILE A 499 20.19 -11.73 15.19
CA ILE A 499 19.78 -10.40 14.76
C ILE A 499 18.36 -10.52 14.22
N TYR A 500 17.46 -9.64 14.69
CA TYR A 500 16.06 -9.71 14.33
C TYR A 500 15.54 -8.35 13.88
N GLY A 501 14.62 -8.33 12.92
CA GLY A 501 13.88 -7.16 12.47
C GLY A 501 12.38 -7.34 12.68
N TYR A 502 11.78 -6.45 13.47
CA TYR A 502 10.37 -6.46 13.82
C TYR A 502 9.66 -5.19 13.38
N SER A 503 8.34 -5.24 13.24
CA SER A 503 7.47 -4.07 13.37
C SER A 503 6.96 -3.94 14.81
N ARG A 504 6.37 -2.81 15.16
CA ARG A 504 5.76 -2.61 16.49
C ARG A 504 4.62 -3.59 16.74
N GLU A 505 3.83 -3.88 15.70
CA GLU A 505 2.71 -4.82 15.75
C GLU A 505 3.19 -6.22 16.12
N HIS A 506 4.24 -6.72 15.46
CA HIS A 506 4.84 -8.02 15.78
C HIS A 506 5.22 -8.12 17.25
N LEU A 507 5.89 -7.09 17.80
CA LEU A 507 6.32 -7.08 19.19
C LEU A 507 5.14 -6.95 20.17
N SER A 508 4.12 -6.16 19.82
CA SER A 508 2.89 -6.04 20.60
C SER A 508 2.14 -7.37 20.69
N GLU A 509 1.96 -8.06 19.56
CA GLU A 509 1.32 -9.37 19.51
C GLU A 509 2.10 -10.42 20.31
N PHE A 510 3.44 -10.41 20.20
CA PHE A 510 4.33 -11.29 20.97
C PHE A 510 4.15 -11.11 22.48
N ALA A 511 4.17 -9.87 22.94
CA ALA A 511 4.01 -9.54 24.38
C ALA A 511 2.61 -9.89 24.89
N ASN A 512 1.56 -9.68 24.08
CA ASN A 512 0.18 -9.97 24.46
C ASN A 512 -0.09 -11.48 24.68
N MET A 513 0.76 -12.37 24.14
CA MET A 513 0.69 -13.80 24.47
C MET A 513 0.97 -14.09 25.96
N GLY A 514 1.79 -13.27 26.62
CA GLY A 514 2.05 -13.30 28.06
C GLY A 514 2.73 -14.59 28.58
N LYS A 515 3.00 -15.58 27.71
CA LYS A 515 3.62 -16.87 28.05
C LYS A 515 4.30 -17.49 26.83
N LYS A 516 5.26 -18.37 27.06
CA LYS A 516 5.86 -19.19 25.99
C LYS A 516 4.82 -20.10 25.36
N THR A 517 4.89 -20.25 24.03
CA THR A 517 4.13 -21.23 23.27
C THR A 517 4.72 -22.64 23.44
N PRO A 518 3.99 -23.73 23.12
CA PRO A 518 4.45 -25.08 23.37
C PRO A 518 5.81 -25.43 22.78
N LEU A 519 6.06 -25.12 21.48
CA LEU A 519 7.32 -25.43 20.83
C LEU A 519 8.43 -24.46 21.27
N GLU A 520 8.11 -23.19 21.51
CA GLU A 520 9.05 -22.25 22.10
C GLU A 520 9.53 -22.73 23.48
N PHE A 521 8.62 -23.31 24.29
CA PHE A 521 8.98 -23.83 25.61
C PHE A 521 9.94 -25.03 25.50
N GLU A 522 9.72 -25.94 24.57
CA GLU A 522 10.56 -27.13 24.39
C GLU A 522 11.94 -26.81 23.80
N GLU A 523 12.00 -25.94 22.79
CA GLU A 523 13.25 -25.59 22.12
C GLU A 523 13.99 -24.44 22.78
N ASP A 524 13.32 -23.64 23.63
CA ASP A 524 13.83 -22.41 24.23
C ASP A 524 14.43 -21.44 23.18
N ILE A 525 13.66 -21.20 22.10
CA ILE A 525 14.00 -20.34 20.98
C ILE A 525 12.82 -19.39 20.69
N GLU A 526 13.01 -18.09 20.97
CA GLU A 526 11.94 -17.08 20.99
C GLU A 526 11.24 -16.90 19.62
N ILE A 527 11.96 -17.04 18.51
CA ILE A 527 11.41 -16.88 17.16
C ILE A 527 10.30 -17.89 16.83
N ILE A 528 10.29 -19.04 17.53
CA ILE A 528 9.27 -20.09 17.34
C ILE A 528 7.90 -19.60 17.75
N ARG A 529 7.79 -18.73 18.79
CA ARG A 529 6.49 -18.16 19.18
C ARG A 529 5.80 -17.49 17.99
N PHE A 530 6.53 -16.75 17.19
CA PHE A 530 5.98 -16.11 16.00
C PHE A 530 5.51 -17.12 14.94
N LEU A 531 6.26 -18.22 14.75
CA LEU A 531 5.82 -19.29 13.83
C LEU A 531 4.53 -19.95 14.32
N GLU A 532 4.42 -20.24 15.63
CA GLU A 532 3.21 -20.81 16.23
C GLU A 532 2.02 -19.84 16.20
N MET A 533 2.26 -18.54 16.15
CA MET A 533 1.25 -17.50 15.94
C MET A 533 0.85 -17.32 14.46
N GLY A 534 1.52 -18.02 13.53
CA GLY A 534 1.23 -17.97 12.10
C GLY A 534 1.95 -16.86 11.33
N HIS A 535 2.91 -16.18 11.96
CA HIS A 535 3.72 -15.19 11.27
C HIS A 535 4.75 -15.82 10.34
N LYS A 536 5.02 -15.14 9.24
CA LYS A 536 6.13 -15.50 8.34
C LYS A 536 7.42 -14.87 8.83
N VAL A 537 8.50 -15.65 8.77
CA VAL A 537 9.85 -15.20 9.13
C VAL A 537 10.73 -15.30 7.89
N LYS A 538 11.26 -14.18 7.43
CA LYS A 538 12.25 -14.11 6.35
C LYS A 538 13.65 -14.26 6.93
N MET A 539 14.44 -15.19 6.40
CA MET A 539 15.79 -15.46 6.86
C MET A 539 16.82 -14.78 5.94
N VAL A 540 17.76 -14.05 6.53
CA VAL A 540 18.85 -13.38 5.83
C VAL A 540 20.13 -14.19 6.01
N MET A 541 20.77 -14.58 4.89
CA MET A 541 22.05 -15.26 4.93
C MET A 541 23.17 -14.26 5.23
N LEU A 542 23.96 -14.55 6.25
CA LEU A 542 25.15 -13.79 6.64
C LEU A 542 26.42 -14.59 6.35
N ASP A 543 27.46 -13.86 5.99
CA ASP A 543 28.81 -14.42 5.75
C ASP A 543 29.75 -14.22 6.95
N SER A 544 29.32 -13.45 7.96
CA SER A 544 30.12 -13.10 9.12
C SER A 544 30.14 -14.24 10.15
N ASP A 545 31.31 -14.42 10.78
CA ASP A 545 31.53 -15.34 11.91
C ASP A 545 31.47 -14.52 13.21
N SER A 546 30.26 -14.25 13.71
CA SER A 546 30.10 -13.64 15.04
C SER A 546 30.33 -14.68 16.14
N HIS A 547 30.98 -14.30 17.21
CA HIS A 547 31.23 -15.16 18.39
C HIS A 547 30.52 -14.57 19.62
N ALA A 548 29.44 -15.22 20.02
CA ALA A 548 28.72 -14.84 21.24
C ALA A 548 29.52 -15.18 22.51
N VAL A 549 29.40 -14.35 23.53
CA VAL A 549 29.98 -14.59 24.86
C VAL A 549 28.93 -15.23 25.76
N ASP A 550 28.99 -16.53 25.98
CA ASP A 550 28.07 -17.26 26.87
C ASP A 550 28.64 -17.56 28.25
N TYR A 551 29.95 -17.73 28.34
CA TYR A 551 30.70 -18.05 29.56
C TYR A 551 31.86 -17.09 29.75
N PRO A 552 32.38 -16.94 31.00
CA PRO A 552 33.54 -16.08 31.28
C PRO A 552 34.77 -16.37 30.42
N ASN A 553 35.00 -17.64 30.03
CA ASN A 553 36.12 -18.03 29.18
C ASN A 553 36.05 -17.52 27.75
N ASP A 554 34.84 -17.24 27.26
CA ASP A 554 34.64 -16.73 25.90
C ASP A 554 35.22 -15.32 25.74
N ILE A 555 35.31 -14.54 26.83
CA ILE A 555 35.95 -13.23 26.84
C ILE A 555 37.38 -13.33 26.32
N ASN A 556 38.15 -14.32 26.79
CA ASN A 556 39.54 -14.49 26.35
C ASN A 556 39.65 -14.82 24.83
N ILE A 557 38.63 -15.49 24.27
CA ILE A 557 38.58 -15.80 22.86
C ILE A 557 38.30 -14.52 22.07
N VAL A 558 37.28 -13.77 22.49
CA VAL A 558 36.87 -12.50 21.85
C VAL A 558 37.97 -11.46 21.92
N GLU A 559 38.70 -11.34 23.08
CA GLU A 559 39.82 -10.40 23.22
C GLU A 559 40.99 -10.68 22.27
N LYS A 560 41.17 -11.94 21.86
CA LYS A 560 42.19 -12.32 20.86
C LYS A 560 41.78 -12.04 19.43
N LEU A 561 40.47 -12.01 19.17
CA LEU A 561 39.90 -11.80 17.84
C LEU A 561 39.67 -10.32 17.56
N LEU A 562 39.34 -9.52 18.57
CA LEU A 562 39.25 -8.05 18.49
C LEU A 562 40.65 -7.41 18.49
#